data_2e2dd76fc9c0954d035b9dc9130e5066
#
_entry.id   2e2dd76fc9c0954d035b9dc9130e5066
#
_cell.length_a   1.000
_cell.length_b   1.000
_cell.length_c   1.000
_cell.angle_alpha   90.00
_cell.angle_beta   90.00
_cell.angle_gamma   90.00
#
_symmetry.space_group_name_H-M   'P 1'
#
loop_
_entity.id
_entity.type
_entity.pdbx_description
1 polymer ?
#
loop_
_entity_poly.entity_id
_entity_poly.type
_entity_poly.pdbx_seq_one_letter_code
_entity_poly.pdbx_strand_id
1 'polypeptide(L)'
;MTGTALNGAGLAWIPRASPPQKGAPDRAHPTDRGKSGSKHHLLVDRQGLPLAVTLSAANVADLHQLEPTLEAVAPLQRPGPGRPVKRPAKLHADKAYDARWCRQACRRRGIRPRIARRGVESSQRLGRHRWVVERTLAWLRGYRRLRIRDERRADIHQAFLKLGCALILFNHL
;
A
#
# COMPACT_ATOMS: atom_id res chain seq x y z
N MET A 1 -2.83 -28.52 6.45
CA MET A 1 -3.94 -27.63 6.00
C MET A 1 -3.80 -26.30 6.72
N THR A 2 -2.99 -25.41 6.18
CA THR A 2 -2.68 -24.11 6.79
C THR A 2 -3.60 -23.07 6.21
N GLY A 3 -4.60 -22.67 7.02
CA GLY A 3 -5.49 -21.58 6.69
C GLY A 3 -4.68 -20.30 6.40
N THR A 4 -4.82 -19.75 5.23
CA THR A 4 -4.20 -18.49 4.81
C THR A 4 -4.81 -17.37 5.65
N ALA A 5 -4.27 -17.17 6.84
CA ALA A 5 -4.56 -15.97 7.60
C ALA A 5 -3.90 -14.80 6.89
N LEU A 6 -4.68 -13.77 6.54
CA LEU A 6 -4.19 -12.48 6.05
C LEU A 6 -3.41 -11.77 7.19
N ASN A 7 -2.20 -12.23 7.45
CA ASN A 7 -1.41 -11.87 8.62
C ASN A 7 -0.28 -10.89 8.28
N GLY A 8 -0.60 -9.81 7.63
CA GLY A 8 0.39 -8.74 7.44
C GLY A 8 0.07 -7.91 6.20
N ALA A 9 -0.03 -6.64 6.40
CA ALA A 9 -0.17 -5.67 5.33
C ALA A 9 0.91 -4.60 5.50
N GLY A 10 1.54 -4.22 4.43
CA GLY A 10 2.54 -3.17 4.40
C GLY A 10 2.14 -2.04 3.46
N LEU A 11 2.45 -0.82 3.83
CA LEU A 11 2.22 0.38 3.03
C LEU A 11 3.56 1.00 2.65
N ALA A 12 3.74 1.35 1.39
CA ALA A 12 4.99 1.89 0.90
C ALA A 12 4.81 3.08 -0.06
N TRP A 13 5.84 3.89 -0.15
CA TRP A 13 5.93 5.09 -0.97
C TRP A 13 6.87 4.87 -2.16
N ILE A 14 6.50 5.41 -3.35
CA ILE A 14 7.37 5.47 -4.52
C ILE A 14 7.47 6.93 -4.99
N PRO A 15 8.67 7.52 -5.01
CA PRO A 15 8.87 8.83 -5.61
C PRO A 15 8.70 8.76 -7.13
N ARG A 16 8.16 9.83 -7.70
CA ARG A 16 8.06 10.00 -9.15
C ARG A 16 9.36 10.54 -9.73
N ALA A 17 9.76 10.02 -10.90
CA ALA A 17 10.97 10.44 -11.61
C ALA A 17 10.73 11.46 -12.76
N SER A 18 9.49 11.91 -13.03
CA SER A 18 9.15 12.79 -14.16
C SER A 18 8.60 14.15 -13.75
N PRO A 19 8.82 15.23 -14.53
CA PRO A 19 8.24 16.53 -14.27
C PRO A 19 6.70 16.50 -14.34
N PRO A 20 6.01 17.42 -13.63
CA PRO A 20 4.57 17.43 -13.54
C PRO A 20 3.93 17.80 -14.88
N GLN A 21 2.89 17.08 -15.25
CA GLN A 21 2.00 17.50 -16.33
C GLN A 21 0.73 18.09 -15.74
N LYS A 22 0.23 19.22 -16.33
CA LYS A 22 -0.99 19.90 -15.89
C LYS A 22 -2.19 18.94 -15.87
N GLY A 23 -2.91 18.86 -14.73
CA GLY A 23 -4.20 18.18 -14.63
C GLY A 23 -4.28 16.95 -13.72
N ALA A 24 -3.22 16.57 -13.01
CA ALA A 24 -3.26 15.47 -12.04
C ALA A 24 -3.21 15.99 -10.59
N PRO A 25 -3.61 15.21 -9.58
CA PRO A 25 -3.40 15.53 -8.18
C PRO A 25 -1.90 15.41 -7.79
N ASP A 26 -1.03 15.90 -8.66
CA ASP A 26 0.40 16.00 -8.45
C ASP A 26 0.70 17.32 -7.78
N ARG A 27 0.86 17.33 -6.47
CA ARG A 27 1.34 18.50 -5.73
C ARG A 27 2.77 18.28 -5.25
N ALA A 28 3.49 19.40 -5.06
CA ALA A 28 4.88 19.39 -4.62
C ALA A 28 5.08 18.55 -3.35
N HIS A 29 6.09 17.69 -3.36
CA HIS A 29 6.46 16.88 -2.19
C HIS A 29 7.21 17.76 -1.19
N PRO A 30 6.79 17.84 0.09
CA PRO A 30 7.39 18.75 1.08
C PRO A 30 8.87 18.49 1.34
N THR A 31 9.32 17.25 1.17
CA THR A 31 10.67 16.81 1.50
C THR A 31 11.56 16.51 0.29
N ASP A 32 11.00 16.47 -0.94
CA ASP A 32 11.75 16.16 -2.16
C ASP A 32 11.88 17.39 -3.08
N ARG A 33 12.48 18.47 -2.55
CA ARG A 33 12.79 19.72 -3.26
C ARG A 33 11.59 20.28 -4.06
N GLY A 34 10.37 20.11 -3.54
CA GLY A 34 9.16 20.60 -4.20
C GLY A 34 8.76 19.87 -5.49
N LYS A 35 9.39 18.74 -5.82
CA LYS A 35 9.03 17.95 -7.00
C LYS A 35 7.61 17.42 -6.88
N SER A 36 6.84 17.60 -7.93
CA SER A 36 5.51 16.99 -8.03
C SER A 36 5.63 15.48 -8.16
N GLY A 37 4.71 14.76 -7.54
CA GLY A 37 4.73 13.31 -7.59
C GLY A 37 3.44 12.68 -7.07
N SER A 38 3.35 11.38 -7.27
CA SER A 38 2.27 10.55 -6.74
C SER A 38 2.84 9.52 -5.79
N LYS A 39 2.11 9.22 -4.72
CA LYS A 39 2.43 8.15 -3.78
C LYS A 39 1.55 6.94 -4.05
N HIS A 40 2.16 5.78 -4.08
CA HIS A 40 1.46 4.50 -4.16
C HIS A 40 1.34 3.91 -2.76
N HIS A 41 0.12 3.59 -2.34
CA HIS A 41 -0.16 2.93 -1.07
C HIS A 41 -0.58 1.50 -1.38
N LEU A 42 0.23 0.56 -0.96
CA LEU A 42 0.08 -0.85 -1.29
C LEU A 42 -0.17 -1.65 -0.02
N LEU A 43 -1.23 -2.43 -0.03
CA LEU A 43 -1.52 -3.43 0.97
C LEU A 43 -1.19 -4.80 0.40
N VAL A 44 -0.35 -5.55 1.10
CA VAL A 44 0.04 -6.91 0.69
C VAL A 44 -0.26 -7.90 1.79
N ASP A 45 -0.39 -9.16 1.42
CA ASP A 45 -0.43 -10.26 2.36
C ASP A 45 0.98 -10.61 2.90
N ARG A 46 1.08 -11.68 3.69
CA ARG A 46 2.34 -12.16 4.26
C ARG A 46 3.34 -12.62 3.20
N GLN A 47 2.88 -13.05 2.04
CA GLN A 47 3.70 -13.52 0.93
C GLN A 47 4.10 -12.39 -0.02
N GLY A 48 3.56 -11.18 0.18
CA GLY A 48 3.77 -10.03 -0.69
C GLY A 48 2.77 -9.94 -1.84
N LEU A 49 1.73 -10.75 -1.83
CA LEU A 49 0.69 -10.67 -2.84
C LEU A 49 -0.17 -9.42 -2.62
N PRO A 50 -0.38 -8.58 -3.65
CA PRO A 50 -1.11 -7.34 -3.51
C PRO A 50 -2.61 -7.58 -3.25
N LEU A 51 -3.13 -6.99 -2.16
CA LEU A 51 -4.53 -7.05 -1.77
C LEU A 51 -5.30 -5.80 -2.17
N ALA A 52 -4.63 -4.65 -2.10
CA ALA A 52 -5.18 -3.36 -2.52
C ALA A 52 -4.07 -2.40 -2.89
N VAL A 53 -4.35 -1.49 -3.81
CA VAL A 53 -3.48 -0.38 -4.18
C VAL A 53 -4.29 0.89 -4.33
N THR A 54 -3.80 1.98 -3.72
CA THR A 54 -4.38 3.32 -3.86
C THR A 54 -3.31 4.33 -4.22
N LEU A 55 -3.74 5.46 -4.77
CA LEU A 55 -2.89 6.54 -5.24
C LEU A 55 -3.24 7.83 -4.48
N SER A 56 -2.23 8.58 -4.08
CA SER A 56 -2.41 9.93 -3.55
C SER A 56 -1.42 10.92 -4.15
N ALA A 57 -1.70 12.20 -4.02
CA ALA A 57 -0.74 13.24 -4.35
C ALA A 57 0.43 13.21 -3.37
N ALA A 58 1.63 13.61 -3.81
CA ALA A 58 2.85 13.54 -3.03
C ALA A 58 2.81 14.35 -1.72
N ASN A 59 2.02 15.43 -1.68
CA ASN A 59 1.86 16.28 -0.51
C ASN A 59 0.88 15.72 0.55
N VAL A 60 0.09 14.70 0.21
CA VAL A 60 -0.82 14.07 1.17
C VAL A 60 -0.03 13.21 2.15
N ALA A 61 -0.26 13.40 3.45
CA ALA A 61 0.38 12.59 4.46
C ALA A 61 -0.12 11.13 4.37
N ASP A 62 0.81 10.17 4.45
CA ASP A 62 0.54 8.73 4.24
C ASP A 62 -0.53 8.18 5.18
N LEU A 63 -0.59 8.70 6.40
CA LEU A 63 -1.56 8.29 7.41
C LEU A 63 -3.03 8.45 6.93
N HIS A 64 -3.34 9.45 6.08
CA HIS A 64 -4.68 9.66 5.54
C HIS A 64 -5.10 8.59 4.51
N GLN A 65 -4.14 7.83 4.00
CA GLN A 65 -4.41 6.78 3.02
C GLN A 65 -4.65 5.40 3.66
N LEU A 66 -4.54 5.27 4.98
CA LEU A 66 -4.78 4.01 5.67
C LEU A 66 -6.21 3.50 5.45
N GLU A 67 -7.21 4.31 5.75
CA GLU A 67 -8.62 3.91 5.61
C GLU A 67 -9.01 3.66 4.15
N PRO A 68 -8.75 4.57 3.19
CA PRO A 68 -9.02 4.31 1.78
C PRO A 68 -8.37 3.02 1.25
N THR A 69 -7.13 2.72 1.68
CA THR A 69 -6.45 1.49 1.25
C THR A 69 -7.08 0.24 1.85
N LEU A 70 -7.52 0.30 3.12
CA LEU A 70 -8.25 -0.81 3.75
C LEU A 70 -9.62 -1.04 3.12
N GLU A 71 -10.31 0.02 2.70
CA GLU A 71 -11.61 -0.06 2.02
C GLU A 71 -11.51 -0.61 0.59
N ALA A 72 -10.37 -0.37 -0.07
CA ALA A 72 -10.09 -0.88 -1.40
C ALA A 72 -9.84 -2.39 -1.45
N VAL A 73 -9.75 -3.08 -0.30
CA VAL A 73 -9.58 -4.54 -0.27
C VAL A 73 -10.83 -5.21 -0.81
N ALA A 74 -10.67 -5.98 -1.89
CA ALA A 74 -11.74 -6.81 -2.43
C ALA A 74 -12.12 -7.94 -1.44
N PRO A 75 -13.36 -8.42 -1.44
CA PRO A 75 -13.73 -9.59 -0.67
C PRO A 75 -12.94 -10.81 -1.13
N LEU A 76 -12.23 -11.45 -0.22
CA LEU A 76 -11.46 -12.65 -0.49
C LEU A 76 -12.24 -13.88 -0.06
N GLN A 77 -12.53 -14.76 -1.02
CA GLN A 77 -13.15 -16.03 -0.73
C GLN A 77 -12.13 -16.96 -0.06
N ARG A 78 -12.51 -17.54 1.07
CA ARG A 78 -11.71 -18.60 1.68
C ARG A 78 -12.01 -19.96 1.03
N PRO A 79 -11.05 -20.86 0.97
CA PRO A 79 -11.35 -22.24 0.63
C PRO A 79 -12.38 -22.82 1.61
N GLY A 80 -13.48 -23.39 1.08
CA GLY A 80 -14.59 -23.94 1.86
C GLY A 80 -15.78 -23.00 2.06
N PRO A 81 -16.86 -23.49 2.70
CA PRO A 81 -18.06 -22.70 2.93
C PRO A 81 -17.78 -21.57 3.95
N GLY A 82 -18.25 -20.37 3.64
CA GLY A 82 -18.11 -19.23 4.54
C GLY A 82 -18.23 -17.90 3.83
N ARG A 83 -18.42 -16.83 4.62
CA ARG A 83 -18.46 -15.46 4.10
C ARG A 83 -17.09 -14.99 3.62
N PRO A 84 -17.02 -14.28 2.48
CA PRO A 84 -15.79 -13.62 2.04
C PRO A 84 -15.24 -12.68 3.12
N VAL A 85 -13.93 -12.61 3.24
CA VAL A 85 -13.23 -11.77 4.22
C VAL A 85 -12.70 -10.52 3.54
N LYS A 86 -13.06 -9.34 4.08
CA LYS A 86 -12.59 -8.03 3.56
C LYS A 86 -11.48 -7.40 4.40
N ARG A 87 -11.04 -8.06 5.48
CA ARG A 87 -10.11 -7.45 6.43
C ARG A 87 -9.03 -8.43 6.86
N PRO A 88 -7.78 -7.97 7.01
CA PRO A 88 -6.74 -8.78 7.64
C PRO A 88 -7.00 -8.88 9.15
N ALA A 89 -6.61 -9.99 9.76
CA ALA A 89 -6.66 -10.13 11.22
C ALA A 89 -5.64 -9.19 11.91
N LYS A 90 -4.54 -8.88 11.22
CA LYS A 90 -3.43 -8.07 11.74
C LYS A 90 -2.84 -7.23 10.61
N LEU A 91 -2.56 -5.96 10.91
CA LEU A 91 -1.94 -5.01 10.00
C LEU A 91 -0.58 -4.56 10.54
N HIS A 92 0.46 -4.74 9.73
CA HIS A 92 1.77 -4.14 9.97
C HIS A 92 1.91 -2.88 9.12
N ALA A 93 2.26 -1.75 9.75
CA ALA A 93 2.50 -0.49 9.03
C ALA A 93 3.70 0.25 9.60
N ASP A 94 4.28 1.11 8.77
CA ASP A 94 5.46 1.92 9.09
C ASP A 94 5.12 3.04 10.10
N LYS A 95 6.16 3.66 10.63
CA LYS A 95 6.12 4.84 11.52
C LYS A 95 5.36 6.03 10.93
N ALA A 96 5.25 6.13 9.60
CA ALA A 96 4.43 7.15 8.95
C ALA A 96 2.96 7.09 9.36
N TYR A 97 2.47 5.90 9.77
CA TYR A 97 1.11 5.67 10.24
C TYR A 97 0.96 5.72 11.76
N ASP A 98 1.99 6.19 12.49
CA ASP A 98 1.94 6.26 13.95
C ASP A 98 1.09 7.43 14.44
N ALA A 99 -0.22 7.25 14.36
CA ALA A 99 -1.22 8.14 14.89
C ALA A 99 -2.28 7.35 15.68
N ARG A 100 -2.80 7.98 16.73
CA ARG A 100 -3.83 7.37 17.59
C ARG A 100 -5.06 6.95 16.78
N TRP A 101 -5.51 7.81 15.89
CA TRP A 101 -6.68 7.56 15.06
C TRP A 101 -6.46 6.42 14.03
N CYS A 102 -5.26 6.26 13.49
CA CYS A 102 -4.92 5.11 12.64
C CYS A 102 -5.10 3.78 13.39
N ARG A 103 -4.62 3.73 14.63
CA ARG A 103 -4.81 2.54 15.49
C ARG A 103 -6.27 2.30 15.82
N GLN A 104 -7.03 3.37 16.07
CA GLN A 104 -8.47 3.29 16.32
C GLN A 104 -9.23 2.83 15.07
N ALA A 105 -8.90 3.33 13.90
CA ALA A 105 -9.48 2.92 12.61
C ALA A 105 -9.29 1.43 12.34
N CYS A 106 -8.11 0.89 12.64
CA CYS A 106 -7.86 -0.56 12.56
C CYS A 106 -8.73 -1.33 13.57
N ARG A 107 -8.76 -0.90 14.83
CA ARG A 107 -9.52 -1.59 15.89
C ARG A 107 -11.02 -1.60 15.63
N ARG A 108 -11.59 -0.47 15.16
CA ARG A 108 -13.01 -0.39 14.76
C ARG A 108 -13.37 -1.41 13.68
N ARG A 109 -12.41 -1.75 12.80
CA ARG A 109 -12.56 -2.78 11.77
C ARG A 109 -12.21 -4.19 12.27
N GLY A 110 -11.91 -4.37 13.56
CA GLY A 110 -11.49 -5.65 14.15
C GLY A 110 -10.10 -6.09 13.67
N ILE A 111 -9.26 -5.16 13.21
CA ILE A 111 -7.89 -5.41 12.77
C ILE A 111 -6.94 -5.11 13.94
N ARG A 112 -6.02 -6.02 14.26
CA ARG A 112 -4.97 -5.78 15.26
C ARG A 112 -3.86 -4.93 14.65
N PRO A 113 -3.68 -3.64 15.05
CA PRO A 113 -2.63 -2.79 14.52
C PRO A 113 -1.26 -3.14 15.11
N ARG A 114 -0.26 -3.32 14.25
CA ARG A 114 1.17 -3.40 14.57
C ARG A 114 1.89 -2.29 13.82
N ILE A 115 1.61 -1.06 14.23
CA ILE A 115 2.20 0.15 13.67
C ILE A 115 3.41 0.49 14.53
N ALA A 116 4.57 0.69 13.90
CA ALA A 116 5.78 1.08 14.60
C ALA A 116 5.62 2.43 15.31
N ARG A 117 6.14 2.55 16.53
CA ARG A 117 6.09 3.80 17.29
C ARG A 117 7.31 4.67 17.01
N ARG A 118 7.07 5.97 16.83
CA ARG A 118 8.15 6.95 16.69
C ARG A 118 8.90 7.06 18.03
N GLY A 119 10.24 7.05 17.97
CA GLY A 119 11.10 7.17 19.14
C GLY A 119 11.25 5.93 20.02
N VAL A 120 10.46 4.85 19.81
CA VAL A 120 10.46 3.65 20.66
C VAL A 120 11.08 2.44 19.95
N GLU A 121 10.78 2.22 18.66
CA GLU A 121 11.22 1.02 17.96
C GLU A 121 12.45 1.27 17.10
N SER A 122 13.45 0.37 17.26
CA SER A 122 14.65 0.37 16.45
C SER A 122 14.33 0.02 14.99
N SER A 123 15.00 0.65 14.03
CA SER A 123 14.86 0.40 12.60
C SER A 123 15.21 -1.04 12.21
N GLN A 124 16.09 -1.70 12.98
CA GLN A 124 16.57 -3.06 12.71
C GLN A 124 15.47 -4.14 12.83
N ARG A 125 14.50 -3.98 13.74
CA ARG A 125 13.42 -4.94 13.93
C ARG A 125 12.26 -4.78 12.94
N LEU A 126 12.13 -3.61 12.31
CA LEU A 126 11.10 -3.31 11.31
C LEU A 126 11.37 -3.97 9.95
N GLY A 127 12.63 -4.24 9.64
CA GLY A 127 13.06 -4.83 8.37
C GLY A 127 12.37 -6.16 8.06
N ARG A 128 12.07 -6.98 9.08
CA ARG A 128 11.46 -8.33 8.93
C ARG A 128 10.10 -8.33 8.21
N HIS A 129 9.32 -7.26 8.30
CA HIS A 129 7.98 -7.19 7.67
C HIS A 129 7.95 -6.20 6.51
N ARG A 130 8.89 -5.26 6.49
CA ARG A 130 8.94 -4.21 5.49
C ARG A 130 9.44 -4.71 4.14
N TRP A 131 10.41 -5.63 4.14
CA TRP A 131 10.99 -6.19 2.91
C TRP A 131 9.94 -6.82 1.99
N VAL A 132 8.86 -7.38 2.55
CA VAL A 132 7.77 -8.00 1.79
C VAL A 132 7.08 -6.98 0.88
N VAL A 133 6.77 -5.79 1.42
CA VAL A 133 6.16 -4.69 0.67
C VAL A 133 7.15 -4.11 -0.34
N GLU A 134 8.41 -3.94 0.07
CA GLU A 134 9.48 -3.42 -0.81
C GLU A 134 9.70 -4.35 -2.01
N ARG A 135 9.65 -5.66 -1.81
CA ARG A 135 9.70 -6.65 -2.88
C ARG A 135 8.55 -6.48 -3.87
N THR A 136 7.32 -6.38 -3.41
CA THR A 136 6.15 -6.21 -4.29
C THR A 136 6.21 -4.90 -5.05
N LEU A 137 6.70 -3.84 -4.42
CA LEU A 137 6.97 -2.58 -5.10
C LEU A 137 8.07 -2.71 -6.16
N ALA A 138 9.11 -3.52 -5.90
CA ALA A 138 10.13 -3.81 -6.89
C ALA A 138 9.55 -4.56 -8.10
N TRP A 139 8.65 -5.53 -7.87
CA TRP A 139 7.93 -6.19 -8.96
C TRP A 139 7.10 -5.22 -9.80
N LEU A 140 6.34 -4.32 -9.15
CA LEU A 140 5.57 -3.29 -9.85
C LEU A 140 6.46 -2.37 -10.68
N ARG A 141 7.64 -1.98 -10.16
CA ARG A 141 8.62 -1.18 -10.91
C ARG A 141 9.23 -1.92 -12.11
N GLY A 142 9.19 -3.24 -12.13
CA GLY A 142 9.57 -4.06 -13.28
C GLY A 142 8.72 -3.78 -14.51
N TYR A 143 7.46 -3.40 -14.33
CA TYR A 143 6.59 -2.99 -15.44
C TYR A 143 6.97 -1.60 -15.94
N ARG A 144 7.31 -1.48 -17.23
CA ARG A 144 7.78 -0.23 -17.84
C ARG A 144 6.86 0.97 -17.58
N ARG A 145 5.54 0.78 -17.70
CA ARG A 145 4.51 1.82 -17.49
C ARG A 145 4.34 2.26 -16.02
N LEU A 146 4.85 1.50 -15.07
CA LEU A 146 4.77 1.82 -13.65
C LEU A 146 6.08 2.39 -13.09
N ARG A 147 7.18 2.30 -13.87
CA ARG A 147 8.48 2.86 -13.47
C ARG A 147 8.46 4.38 -13.45
N ILE A 148 7.84 4.99 -14.44
CA ILE A 148 7.64 6.43 -14.59
C ILE A 148 6.16 6.64 -14.90
N ARG A 149 5.56 7.65 -14.28
CA ARG A 149 4.18 8.00 -14.57
C ARG A 149 4.14 8.92 -15.77
N ASP A 150 3.58 8.45 -16.87
CA ASP A 150 3.33 9.21 -18.09
C ASP A 150 1.87 9.71 -18.16
N GLU A 151 0.97 9.06 -17.44
CA GLU A 151 -0.45 9.36 -17.46
C GLU A 151 -0.76 10.68 -16.75
N ARG A 152 -1.43 11.60 -17.46
CA ARG A 152 -1.94 12.85 -16.89
C ARG A 152 -3.03 12.60 -15.86
N ARG A 153 -3.96 11.69 -16.16
CA ARG A 153 -5.08 11.34 -15.31
C ARG A 153 -4.64 10.32 -14.25
N ALA A 154 -5.03 10.60 -12.99
CA ALA A 154 -4.69 9.74 -11.86
C ALA A 154 -5.42 8.39 -11.90
N ASP A 155 -6.66 8.37 -12.37
CA ASP A 155 -7.46 7.15 -12.50
C ASP A 155 -6.88 6.16 -13.52
N ILE A 156 -6.33 6.66 -14.65
CA ILE A 156 -5.64 5.83 -15.64
C ILE A 156 -4.36 5.23 -15.03
N HIS A 157 -3.56 6.03 -14.34
CA HIS A 157 -2.37 5.51 -13.66
C HIS A 157 -2.73 4.48 -12.59
N GLN A 158 -3.79 4.72 -11.83
CA GLN A 158 -4.29 3.75 -10.85
C GLN A 158 -4.79 2.46 -11.51
N ALA A 159 -5.40 2.54 -12.71
CA ALA A 159 -5.79 1.36 -13.48
C ALA A 159 -4.56 0.52 -13.88
N PHE A 160 -3.48 1.15 -14.35
CA PHE A 160 -2.22 0.44 -14.63
C PHE A 160 -1.61 -0.20 -13.38
N LEU A 161 -1.68 0.47 -12.22
CA LEU A 161 -1.23 -0.12 -10.95
C LEU A 161 -2.06 -1.36 -10.58
N LYS A 162 -3.38 -1.30 -10.73
CA LYS A 162 -4.27 -2.45 -10.49
C LYS A 162 -3.97 -3.59 -11.45
N LEU A 163 -3.74 -3.29 -12.74
CA LEU A 163 -3.35 -4.29 -13.74
C LEU A 163 -2.01 -4.94 -13.38
N GLY A 164 -1.01 -4.16 -12.98
CA GLY A 164 0.26 -4.69 -12.49
C GLY A 164 0.10 -5.61 -11.28
N CYS A 165 -0.75 -5.23 -10.32
CA CYS A 165 -1.10 -6.08 -9.18
C CYS A 165 -1.78 -7.39 -9.62
N ALA A 166 -2.70 -7.33 -10.58
CA ALA A 166 -3.37 -8.51 -11.13
C ALA A 166 -2.39 -9.47 -11.82
N LEU A 167 -1.44 -8.93 -12.59
CA LEU A 167 -0.38 -9.73 -13.22
C LEU A 167 0.54 -10.40 -12.19
N ILE A 168 0.88 -9.70 -11.10
CA ILE A 168 1.64 -10.32 -10.00
C ILE A 168 0.85 -11.48 -9.40
N LEU A 169 -0.44 -11.29 -9.13
CA LEU A 169 -1.30 -12.35 -8.59
C LEU A 169 -1.37 -13.55 -9.55
N PHE A 170 -1.59 -13.30 -10.83
CA PHE A 170 -1.66 -14.33 -11.86
C PHE A 170 -0.39 -15.17 -11.95
N ASN A 171 0.78 -14.55 -11.84
CA ASN A 171 2.07 -15.25 -11.89
C ASN A 171 2.36 -16.06 -10.61
N HIS A 172 1.53 -15.96 -9.57
CA HIS A 172 1.69 -16.67 -8.30
C HIS A 172 0.56 -17.69 -8.04
N LEU A 173 -0.35 -17.86 -9.00
CA LEU A 173 -1.35 -18.94 -9.02
C LEU A 173 -0.77 -20.23 -9.58
#